data_53fb825703e8c5e012358bf603b587cb
#
_entry.id   53fb825703e8c5e012358bf603b587cb
#
_cell.length_a   1.000
_cell.length_b   1.000
_cell.length_c   1.000
_cell.angle_alpha   90.00
_cell.angle_beta   90.00
_cell.angle_gamma   90.00
#
_symmetry.space_group_name_H-M   'P 1'
#
loop_
_entity.id
_entity.type
_entity.pdbx_description
1 polymer ?
#
loop_
_entity_poly.entity_id
_entity_poly.type
_entity_poly.pdbx_seq_one_letter_code
_entity_poly.pdbx_strand_id
1 'polypeptide(L)'
;NPSAEAMKSNASLKRFVAYLEQLQQDQPELVTFNIELLKTDVERGMYFDSSIPQGYGVGSSGALVAAIYDKYANDKITVLENLTREKLLQLKTIFSQMESFFHGKSSGLDPLNSYLSIPILINSKDNIEATGIPSQSATGKGAVFLLDSGIVGETAPMVNIFMENLKEEGFRKMLKNQFVKYTDACVENFLGGDMKSLFSNTKKLSKVVLNNFKPMIPEQFHGIWQQGIDTNDYYL
;
A
#
# COMPACT_ATOMS: atom_id res chain seq x y z
N ASN A 1 -32.02 10.04 -7.52
CA ASN A 1 -31.03 11.07 -7.29
C ASN A 1 -29.77 10.41 -6.71
N PRO A 2 -28.56 10.74 -7.19
CA PRO A 2 -27.33 10.21 -6.62
C PRO A 2 -27.18 10.64 -5.14
N SER A 3 -26.53 9.80 -4.33
CA SER A 3 -26.26 10.15 -2.93
C SER A 3 -25.29 11.33 -2.83
N ALA A 4 -25.25 12.01 -1.68
CA ALA A 4 -24.29 13.09 -1.43
C ALA A 4 -22.85 12.61 -1.59
N GLU A 5 -22.57 11.36 -1.20
CA GLU A 5 -21.27 10.71 -1.34
C GLU A 5 -20.90 10.47 -2.81
N ALA A 6 -21.85 9.98 -3.62
CA ALA A 6 -21.65 9.82 -5.05
C ALA A 6 -21.36 11.16 -5.74
N MET A 7 -22.06 12.22 -5.37
CA MET A 7 -21.80 13.57 -5.89
C MET A 7 -20.42 14.10 -5.49
N LYS A 8 -20.01 13.89 -4.23
CA LYS A 8 -18.67 14.25 -3.75
C LYS A 8 -17.58 13.48 -4.47
N SER A 9 -17.78 12.17 -4.66
CA SER A 9 -16.88 11.31 -5.41
C SER A 9 -16.74 11.76 -6.86
N ASN A 10 -17.87 12.03 -7.56
CA ASN A 10 -17.86 12.54 -8.93
C ASN A 10 -17.12 13.88 -9.05
N ALA A 11 -17.34 14.81 -8.10
CA ALA A 11 -16.62 16.09 -8.08
C ALA A 11 -15.10 15.91 -7.89
N SER A 12 -14.68 14.92 -7.11
CA SER A 12 -13.27 14.57 -6.98
C SER A 12 -12.71 13.99 -8.28
N LEU A 13 -13.46 13.11 -8.95
CA LEU A 13 -13.08 12.56 -10.25
C LEU A 13 -12.90 13.63 -11.33
N LYS A 14 -13.75 14.66 -11.37
CA LYS A 14 -13.57 15.79 -12.29
C LYS A 14 -12.21 16.47 -12.14
N ARG A 15 -11.78 16.70 -10.89
CA ARG A 15 -10.45 17.26 -10.60
C ARG A 15 -9.33 16.31 -10.96
N PHE A 16 -9.54 15.02 -10.73
CA PHE A 16 -8.56 13.98 -11.11
C PHE A 16 -8.39 13.89 -12.62
N VAL A 17 -9.46 14.00 -13.39
CA VAL A 17 -9.40 14.07 -14.87
C VAL A 17 -8.52 15.23 -15.34
N ALA A 18 -8.75 16.43 -14.80
CA ALA A 18 -7.94 17.60 -15.15
C ALA A 18 -6.44 17.39 -14.79
N TYR A 19 -6.19 16.74 -13.65
CA TYR A 19 -4.82 16.38 -13.27
C TYR A 19 -4.17 15.38 -14.25
N LEU A 20 -4.90 14.33 -14.68
CA LEU A 20 -4.40 13.35 -15.64
C LEU A 20 -4.17 13.96 -17.03
N GLU A 21 -5.02 14.90 -17.44
CA GLU A 21 -4.84 15.65 -18.69
C GLU A 21 -3.54 16.47 -18.65
N GLN A 22 -3.27 17.13 -17.53
CA GLN A 22 -2.02 17.85 -17.33
C GLN A 22 -0.81 16.90 -17.27
N LEU A 23 -0.93 15.78 -16.55
CA LEU A 23 0.13 14.78 -16.44
C LEU A 23 0.57 14.26 -17.81
N GLN A 24 -0.38 13.90 -18.69
CA GLN A 24 -0.01 13.41 -20.02
C GLN A 24 0.53 14.50 -20.96
N GLN A 25 0.21 15.78 -20.72
CA GLN A 25 0.84 16.90 -21.45
C GLN A 25 2.28 17.11 -21.01
N ASP A 26 2.53 17.01 -19.70
CA ASP A 26 3.87 17.23 -19.13
C ASP A 26 4.81 16.03 -19.34
N GLN A 27 4.26 14.81 -19.38
CA GLN A 27 5.03 13.55 -19.47
C GLN A 27 4.37 12.56 -20.46
N PRO A 28 4.27 12.92 -21.76
CA PRO A 28 3.56 12.09 -22.75
C PRO A 28 4.22 10.72 -22.99
N GLU A 29 5.53 10.61 -22.74
CA GLU A 29 6.29 9.37 -22.84
C GLU A 29 6.08 8.42 -21.65
N LEU A 30 5.56 8.93 -20.53
CA LEU A 30 5.29 8.12 -19.37
C LEU A 30 3.96 7.37 -19.49
N VAL A 31 2.89 8.10 -19.78
CA VAL A 31 1.53 7.55 -19.89
C VAL A 31 0.62 8.51 -20.66
N THR A 32 -0.28 7.95 -21.46
CA THR A 32 -1.37 8.69 -22.09
C THR A 32 -2.70 8.02 -21.78
N PHE A 33 -3.79 8.82 -21.81
CA PHE A 33 -5.13 8.36 -21.49
C PHE A 33 -6.13 8.74 -22.57
N ASN A 34 -7.17 7.94 -22.73
CA ASN A 34 -8.37 8.35 -23.46
C ASN A 34 -9.18 9.36 -22.61
N ILE A 35 -8.66 10.58 -22.53
CA ILE A 35 -9.21 11.66 -21.70
C ILE A 35 -10.65 12.02 -22.12
N GLU A 36 -10.98 11.99 -23.42
CA GLU A 36 -12.33 12.30 -23.89
C GLU A 36 -13.36 11.28 -23.40
N LEU A 37 -13.01 9.99 -23.42
CA LEU A 37 -13.89 8.96 -22.86
C LEU A 37 -14.04 9.14 -21.34
N LEU A 38 -12.93 9.39 -20.63
CA LEU A 38 -12.95 9.57 -19.18
C LEU A 38 -13.78 10.81 -18.79
N LYS A 39 -13.65 11.94 -19.50
CA LYS A 39 -14.48 13.14 -19.30
C LYS A 39 -15.95 12.80 -19.49
N THR A 40 -16.28 12.15 -20.61
CA THR A 40 -17.65 11.76 -20.93
C THR A 40 -18.29 10.90 -19.84
N ASP A 41 -17.56 9.88 -19.34
CA ASP A 41 -18.07 9.00 -18.28
C ASP A 41 -18.28 9.76 -16.97
N VAL A 42 -17.38 10.68 -16.61
CA VAL A 42 -17.51 11.51 -15.40
C VAL A 42 -18.66 12.51 -15.54
N GLU A 43 -18.86 13.13 -16.71
CA GLU A 43 -19.98 14.02 -16.98
C GLU A 43 -21.35 13.30 -16.91
N ARG A 44 -21.39 12.03 -17.30
CA ARG A 44 -22.56 11.16 -17.16
C ARG A 44 -22.84 10.72 -15.72
N GLY A 45 -22.01 11.16 -14.78
CA GLY A 45 -22.22 10.90 -13.35
C GLY A 45 -21.44 9.72 -12.80
N MET A 46 -20.37 9.28 -13.48
CA MET A 46 -19.47 8.25 -12.92
C MET A 46 -18.94 8.70 -11.55
N TYR A 47 -18.94 7.79 -10.60
CA TYR A 47 -18.36 7.96 -9.27
C TYR A 47 -17.61 6.69 -8.85
N PHE A 48 -16.71 6.83 -7.89
CA PHE A 48 -16.01 5.70 -7.31
C PHE A 48 -16.82 5.15 -6.14
N ASP A 49 -17.19 3.89 -6.25
CA ASP A 49 -17.80 3.09 -5.20
C ASP A 49 -16.91 1.91 -4.90
N SER A 50 -16.58 1.69 -3.63
CA SER A 50 -15.64 0.67 -3.22
C SER A 50 -16.02 0.10 -1.86
N SER A 51 -15.88 -1.22 -1.72
CA SER A 51 -15.95 -1.90 -0.44
C SER A 51 -14.74 -1.63 0.47
N ILE A 52 -13.66 -1.02 -0.08
CA ILE A 52 -12.49 -0.63 0.68
C ILE A 52 -12.78 0.69 1.41
N PRO A 53 -12.80 0.72 2.75
CA PRO A 53 -13.09 1.94 3.50
C PRO A 53 -11.98 2.98 3.29
N GLN A 54 -12.38 4.24 3.08
CA GLN A 54 -11.46 5.35 2.87
C GLN A 54 -10.81 5.78 4.19
N GLY A 55 -9.50 6.06 4.16
CA GLY A 55 -8.76 6.55 5.33
C GLY A 55 -8.32 5.48 6.33
N TYR A 56 -8.49 4.21 6.00
CA TYR A 56 -8.08 3.07 6.86
C TYR A 56 -6.72 2.46 6.47
N GLY A 57 -5.98 3.09 5.56
CA GLY A 57 -4.64 2.61 5.16
C GLY A 57 -4.64 1.30 4.37
N VAL A 58 -5.76 0.94 3.76
CA VAL A 58 -5.93 -0.32 3.00
C VAL A 58 -6.00 -0.11 1.48
N GLY A 59 -5.45 1.01 0.98
CA GLY A 59 -5.22 1.22 -0.44
C GLY A 59 -6.45 1.65 -1.26
N SER A 60 -7.44 2.34 -0.66
CA SER A 60 -8.63 2.80 -1.40
C SER A 60 -8.28 3.72 -2.58
N SER A 61 -7.36 4.68 -2.41
CA SER A 61 -6.87 5.54 -3.50
C SER A 61 -6.14 4.73 -4.57
N GLY A 62 -5.32 3.77 -4.14
CA GLY A 62 -4.62 2.87 -5.04
C GLY A 62 -5.56 2.06 -5.93
N ALA A 63 -6.66 1.54 -5.36
CA ALA A 63 -7.68 0.83 -6.11
C ALA A 63 -8.36 1.71 -7.16
N LEU A 64 -8.68 2.97 -6.83
CA LEU A 64 -9.21 3.94 -7.78
C LEU A 64 -8.23 4.22 -8.92
N VAL A 65 -6.96 4.49 -8.60
CA VAL A 65 -5.91 4.75 -9.59
C VAL A 65 -5.74 3.55 -10.52
N ALA A 66 -5.69 2.34 -9.97
CA ALA A 66 -5.58 1.10 -10.75
C ALA A 66 -6.78 0.93 -11.71
N ALA A 67 -8.01 1.18 -11.26
CA ALA A 67 -9.22 1.08 -12.06
C ALA A 67 -9.26 2.12 -13.19
N ILE A 68 -8.85 3.35 -12.93
CA ILE A 68 -8.76 4.41 -13.95
C ILE A 68 -7.68 4.07 -14.99
N TYR A 69 -6.51 3.62 -14.56
CA TYR A 69 -5.46 3.18 -15.46
C TYR A 69 -5.95 2.01 -16.34
N ASP A 70 -6.55 0.99 -15.73
CA ASP A 70 -7.03 -0.18 -16.45
C ASP A 70 -8.06 0.17 -17.51
N LYS A 71 -8.97 1.08 -17.23
CA LYS A 71 -10.05 1.43 -18.18
C LYS A 71 -9.61 2.45 -19.22
N TYR A 72 -8.78 3.43 -18.88
CA TYR A 72 -8.59 4.62 -19.71
C TYR A 72 -7.16 4.86 -20.20
N ALA A 73 -6.13 4.16 -19.67
CA ALA A 73 -4.78 4.30 -20.21
C ALA A 73 -4.68 3.71 -21.61
N ASN A 74 -3.96 4.42 -22.50
CA ASN A 74 -3.56 3.89 -23.78
C ASN A 74 -2.30 3.01 -23.60
N ASP A 75 -2.08 2.04 -24.49
CA ASP A 75 -0.88 1.18 -24.52
C ASP A 75 -0.52 0.59 -23.13
N LYS A 76 -1.53 0.06 -22.45
CA LYS A 76 -1.41 -0.47 -21.09
C LYS A 76 -0.37 -1.58 -20.99
N ILE A 77 0.41 -1.55 -19.92
CA ILE A 77 1.17 -2.71 -19.49
C ILE A 77 0.21 -3.68 -18.81
N THR A 78 -0.01 -4.85 -19.42
CA THR A 78 -0.93 -5.87 -18.90
C THR A 78 -0.19 -6.94 -18.10
N VAL A 79 -0.86 -7.49 -17.10
CA VAL A 79 -0.28 -8.51 -16.20
C VAL A 79 -0.03 -9.84 -16.93
N LEU A 80 -0.80 -10.12 -17.98
CA LEU A 80 -0.77 -11.39 -18.70
C LEU A 80 0.40 -11.54 -19.69
N GLU A 81 1.09 -10.46 -20.03
CA GLU A 81 2.15 -10.44 -21.03
C GLU A 81 3.51 -10.17 -20.39
N ASN A 82 4.24 -11.22 -20.02
CA ASN A 82 5.64 -11.16 -19.57
C ASN A 82 5.95 -9.91 -18.71
N LEU A 83 5.50 -9.94 -17.47
CA LEU A 83 5.73 -8.87 -16.50
C LEU A 83 7.22 -8.84 -16.12
N THR A 84 8.00 -8.08 -16.88
CA THR A 84 9.42 -7.89 -16.58
C THR A 84 9.62 -6.88 -15.45
N ARG A 85 10.80 -6.88 -14.86
CA ARG A 85 11.17 -5.90 -13.83
C ARG A 85 11.05 -4.46 -14.32
N GLU A 86 11.45 -4.20 -15.56
CA GLU A 86 11.34 -2.87 -16.19
C GLU A 86 9.89 -2.43 -16.27
N LYS A 87 8.99 -3.32 -16.69
CA LYS A 87 7.54 -3.06 -16.74
C LYS A 87 6.95 -2.81 -15.36
N LEU A 88 7.39 -3.55 -14.32
CA LEU A 88 6.99 -3.30 -12.93
C LEU A 88 7.43 -1.91 -12.44
N LEU A 89 8.65 -1.51 -12.73
CA LEU A 89 9.17 -0.20 -12.35
C LEU A 89 8.49 0.93 -13.12
N GLN A 90 8.19 0.71 -14.40
CA GLN A 90 7.42 1.65 -15.21
C GLN A 90 5.99 1.82 -14.66
N LEU A 91 5.27 0.74 -14.38
CA LEU A 91 3.95 0.78 -13.74
C LEU A 91 4.00 1.51 -12.39
N LYS A 92 4.97 1.18 -11.55
CA LYS A 92 5.17 1.87 -10.26
C LYS A 92 5.33 3.38 -10.45
N THR A 93 6.10 3.79 -11.46
CA THR A 93 6.33 5.21 -11.75
C THR A 93 5.05 5.89 -12.22
N ILE A 94 4.32 5.29 -13.15
CA ILE A 94 3.02 5.77 -13.63
C ILE A 94 2.07 5.95 -12.44
N PHE A 95 1.91 4.90 -11.63
CA PHE A 95 1.02 4.90 -10.48
C PHE A 95 1.43 5.89 -9.39
N SER A 96 2.74 6.08 -9.18
CA SER A 96 3.25 7.12 -8.28
C SER A 96 2.81 8.51 -8.71
N GLN A 97 2.90 8.82 -10.01
CA GLN A 97 2.45 10.11 -10.54
C GLN A 97 0.93 10.25 -10.42
N MET A 98 0.16 9.25 -10.82
CA MET A 98 -1.30 9.30 -10.73
C MET A 98 -1.79 9.47 -9.29
N GLU A 99 -1.26 8.69 -8.35
CA GLU A 99 -1.68 8.70 -6.94
C GLU A 99 -1.22 9.96 -6.19
N SER A 100 -0.20 10.66 -6.68
CA SER A 100 0.26 11.93 -6.11
C SER A 100 -0.82 13.02 -6.11
N PHE A 101 -1.86 12.89 -6.93
CA PHE A 101 -3.05 13.74 -6.85
C PHE A 101 -3.71 13.71 -5.46
N PHE A 102 -3.77 12.54 -4.82
CA PHE A 102 -4.44 12.35 -3.53
C PHE A 102 -3.55 12.69 -2.34
N HIS A 103 -2.24 12.45 -2.45
CA HIS A 103 -1.32 12.45 -1.32
C HIS A 103 -0.13 13.43 -1.50
N GLY A 104 -0.09 14.20 -2.59
CA GLY A 104 1.02 15.10 -2.93
C GLY A 104 2.28 14.35 -3.37
N LYS A 105 2.63 13.25 -2.72
CA LYS A 105 3.72 12.35 -3.10
C LYS A 105 3.35 10.91 -2.73
N SER A 106 3.46 10.01 -3.70
CA SER A 106 3.17 8.60 -3.54
C SER A 106 4.34 7.72 -3.97
N SER A 107 4.45 6.55 -3.37
CA SER A 107 5.38 5.49 -3.81
C SER A 107 4.88 4.74 -5.06
N GLY A 108 3.59 4.79 -5.35
CA GLY A 108 2.93 4.02 -6.41
C GLY A 108 2.73 2.54 -6.09
N LEU A 109 3.01 2.11 -4.85
CA LEU A 109 2.96 0.68 -4.48
C LEU A 109 1.54 0.19 -4.25
N ASP A 110 0.67 1.00 -3.64
CA ASP A 110 -0.74 0.62 -3.40
C ASP A 110 -1.49 0.39 -4.72
N PRO A 111 -1.46 1.33 -5.70
CA PRO A 111 -2.09 1.06 -6.99
C PRO A 111 -1.38 -0.04 -7.78
N LEU A 112 -0.07 -0.21 -7.66
CA LEU A 112 0.65 -1.30 -8.29
C LEU A 112 0.14 -2.65 -7.78
N ASN A 113 0.04 -2.83 -6.47
CA ASN A 113 -0.47 -4.05 -5.87
C ASN A 113 -1.95 -4.30 -6.25
N SER A 114 -2.77 -3.24 -6.24
CA SER A 114 -4.18 -3.33 -6.65
C SER A 114 -4.34 -3.74 -8.11
N TYR A 115 -3.52 -3.20 -9.00
CA TYR A 115 -3.56 -3.50 -10.43
C TYR A 115 -3.08 -4.91 -10.77
N LEU A 116 -1.96 -5.31 -10.18
CA LEU A 116 -1.36 -6.61 -10.45
C LEU A 116 -2.16 -7.77 -9.85
N SER A 117 -2.81 -7.55 -8.71
CA SER A 117 -3.53 -8.59 -7.95
C SER A 117 -2.68 -9.83 -7.63
N ILE A 118 -1.37 -9.65 -7.54
CA ILE A 118 -0.39 -10.67 -7.19
C ILE A 118 0.54 -10.15 -6.09
N PRO A 119 1.08 -11.03 -5.24
CA PRO A 119 2.07 -10.63 -4.25
C PRO A 119 3.32 -10.06 -4.90
N ILE A 120 3.83 -8.98 -4.35
CA ILE A 120 5.08 -8.35 -4.77
C ILE A 120 6.08 -8.34 -3.61
N LEU A 121 7.32 -8.67 -3.91
CA LEU A 121 8.43 -8.56 -2.98
C LEU A 121 9.19 -7.26 -3.25
N ILE A 122 9.37 -6.46 -2.22
CA ILE A 122 10.06 -5.18 -2.28
C ILE A 122 11.37 -5.31 -1.52
N ASN A 123 12.46 -5.54 -2.24
CA ASN A 123 13.80 -5.67 -1.65
C ASN A 123 14.49 -4.30 -1.45
N SER A 124 14.17 -3.33 -2.31
CA SER A 124 14.63 -1.94 -2.20
C SER A 124 13.73 -1.04 -3.05
N LYS A 125 13.99 0.27 -3.05
CA LYS A 125 13.23 1.25 -3.84
C LYS A 125 13.06 0.85 -5.31
N ASP A 126 14.11 0.26 -5.90
CA ASP A 126 14.15 -0.07 -7.32
C ASP A 126 14.30 -1.59 -7.56
N ASN A 127 14.13 -2.40 -6.51
CA ASN A 127 14.16 -3.85 -6.61
C ASN A 127 12.83 -4.44 -6.14
N ILE A 128 11.90 -4.54 -7.09
CA ILE A 128 10.56 -5.07 -6.92
C ILE A 128 10.39 -6.24 -7.87
N GLU A 129 9.82 -7.32 -7.38
CA GLU A 129 9.58 -8.52 -8.15
C GLU A 129 8.24 -9.16 -7.77
N ALA A 130 7.59 -9.81 -8.73
CA ALA A 130 6.44 -10.64 -8.46
C ALA A 130 6.90 -11.90 -7.72
N THR A 131 6.16 -12.31 -6.70
CA THR A 131 6.48 -13.51 -5.94
C THR A 131 5.24 -14.38 -5.76
N GLY A 132 5.46 -15.66 -5.47
CA GLY A 132 4.39 -16.57 -5.10
C GLY A 132 4.16 -16.57 -3.59
N ILE A 133 2.92 -16.76 -3.18
CA ILE A 133 2.64 -17.15 -1.80
C ILE A 133 2.92 -18.66 -1.70
N PRO A 134 3.73 -19.11 -0.72
CA PRO A 134 3.90 -20.55 -0.51
C PRO A 134 2.55 -21.23 -0.38
N SER A 135 2.38 -22.39 -1.01
CA SER A 135 1.11 -23.15 -0.94
C SER A 135 0.76 -23.39 0.52
N GLN A 136 -0.31 -22.77 0.97
CA GLN A 136 -0.83 -23.00 2.31
C GLN A 136 -1.46 -24.38 2.30
N SER A 137 -0.85 -25.34 3.00
CA SER A 137 -1.60 -26.50 3.38
C SER A 137 -2.74 -26.02 4.30
N ALA A 138 -3.97 -26.39 4.01
CA ALA A 138 -5.16 -26.01 4.80
C ALA A 138 -5.10 -26.46 6.28
N THR A 139 -4.03 -27.08 6.68
CA THR A 139 -3.72 -27.56 8.04
C THR A 139 -2.87 -26.58 8.86
N GLY A 140 -2.60 -25.38 8.34
CA GLY A 140 -1.86 -24.34 9.06
C GLY A 140 -2.58 -23.92 10.34
N LYS A 141 -1.80 -23.75 11.43
CA LYS A 141 -2.34 -23.33 12.76
C LYS A 141 -2.32 -21.81 12.95
N GLY A 142 -2.17 -21.03 11.90
CA GLY A 142 -2.11 -19.56 11.95
C GLY A 142 -3.06 -18.91 10.96
N ALA A 143 -3.40 -17.66 11.22
CA ALA A 143 -4.20 -16.82 10.33
C ALA A 143 -3.66 -15.39 10.33
N VAL A 144 -3.84 -14.67 9.21
CA VAL A 144 -3.66 -13.24 9.12
C VAL A 144 -5.03 -12.59 9.10
N PHE A 145 -5.22 -11.56 9.90
CA PHE A 145 -6.48 -10.82 9.97
C PHE A 145 -6.21 -9.31 10.08
N LEU A 146 -7.19 -8.53 9.70
CA LEU A 146 -7.18 -7.08 9.88
C LEU A 146 -7.92 -6.73 11.17
N LEU A 147 -7.28 -5.92 12.00
CA LEU A 147 -7.91 -5.33 13.17
C LEU A 147 -8.33 -3.90 12.83
N ASP A 148 -9.65 -3.65 12.82
CA ASP A 148 -10.17 -2.31 12.61
C ASP A 148 -9.89 -1.43 13.82
N SER A 149 -9.17 -0.33 13.61
CA SER A 149 -8.88 0.64 14.67
C SER A 149 -10.08 1.53 15.03
N GLY A 150 -11.12 1.59 14.19
CA GLY A 150 -12.22 2.53 14.34
C GLY A 150 -11.81 4.01 14.16
N ILE A 151 -10.57 4.27 13.75
CA ILE A 151 -9.99 5.61 13.61
C ILE A 151 -9.44 5.77 12.21
N VAL A 152 -9.85 6.83 11.53
CA VAL A 152 -9.25 7.23 10.25
C VAL A 152 -7.84 7.74 10.50
N GLY A 153 -6.85 7.13 9.86
CA GLY A 153 -5.44 7.48 10.02
C GLY A 153 -4.99 8.57 9.05
N GLU A 154 -4.11 9.45 9.52
CA GLU A 154 -3.39 10.41 8.69
C GLU A 154 -1.92 9.99 8.58
N THR A 155 -1.43 9.81 7.35
CA THR A 155 -0.06 9.34 7.11
C THR A 155 1.00 10.41 7.43
N ALA A 156 0.74 11.66 7.09
CA ALA A 156 1.74 12.73 7.21
C ALA A 156 2.25 12.97 8.65
N PRO A 157 1.42 13.00 9.70
CA PRO A 157 1.91 13.11 11.07
C PRO A 157 2.82 11.94 11.48
N MET A 158 2.48 10.71 11.06
CA MET A 158 3.26 9.52 11.38
C MET A 158 4.63 9.54 10.70
N VAL A 159 4.67 9.94 9.43
CA VAL A 159 5.93 10.14 8.69
C VAL A 159 6.80 11.19 9.37
N ASN A 160 6.23 12.30 9.83
CA ASN A 160 6.97 13.34 10.52
C ASN A 160 7.61 12.83 11.82
N ILE A 161 6.86 12.08 12.64
CA ILE A 161 7.41 11.44 13.86
C ILE A 161 8.58 10.52 13.50
N PHE A 162 8.43 9.71 12.48
CA PHE A 162 9.49 8.81 12.03
C PHE A 162 10.73 9.58 11.57
N MET A 163 10.58 10.65 10.79
CA MET A 163 11.68 11.47 10.30
C MET A 163 12.42 12.21 11.43
N GLU A 164 11.70 12.67 12.46
CA GLU A 164 12.34 13.24 13.65
C GLU A 164 13.15 12.17 14.41
N ASN A 165 12.58 10.99 14.64
CA ASN A 165 13.28 9.89 15.29
C ASN A 165 14.54 9.45 14.51
N LEU A 166 14.54 9.54 13.17
CA LEU A 166 15.71 9.23 12.34
C LEU A 166 16.92 10.14 12.63
N LYS A 167 16.74 11.31 13.23
CA LYS A 167 17.86 12.19 13.63
C LYS A 167 18.67 11.58 14.78
N GLU A 168 18.04 10.72 15.59
CA GLU A 168 18.66 10.08 16.74
C GLU A 168 19.49 8.85 16.32
N GLU A 169 20.77 8.82 16.75
CA GLU A 169 21.68 7.70 16.42
C GLU A 169 21.18 6.37 16.96
N GLY A 170 20.63 6.36 18.18
CA GLY A 170 20.07 5.15 18.80
C GLY A 170 18.94 4.55 17.98
N PHE A 171 18.06 5.38 17.45
CA PHE A 171 16.95 4.94 16.59
C PHE A 171 17.46 4.35 15.27
N ARG A 172 18.42 5.00 14.61
CA ARG A 172 19.05 4.46 13.38
C ARG A 172 19.73 3.11 13.63
N LYS A 173 20.44 2.95 14.76
CA LYS A 173 21.05 1.67 15.13
C LYS A 173 20.00 0.59 15.37
N MET A 174 18.92 0.92 16.07
CA MET A 174 17.82 -0.01 16.29
C MET A 174 17.19 -0.43 14.96
N LEU A 175 16.89 0.51 14.06
CA LEU A 175 16.35 0.20 12.72
C LEU A 175 17.25 -0.81 12.00
N LYS A 176 18.54 -0.55 11.91
CA LYS A 176 19.47 -1.42 11.18
C LYS A 176 19.62 -2.80 11.85
N ASN A 177 19.79 -2.83 13.15
CA ASN A 177 20.21 -4.04 13.86
C ASN A 177 19.05 -4.92 14.34
N GLN A 178 17.84 -4.37 14.40
CA GLN A 178 16.67 -5.10 14.88
C GLN A 178 15.51 -5.04 13.87
N PHE A 179 15.02 -3.86 13.50
CA PHE A 179 13.85 -3.74 12.64
C PHE A 179 14.10 -4.40 11.26
N VAL A 180 15.11 -3.96 10.53
CA VAL A 180 15.46 -4.53 9.21
C VAL A 180 15.79 -6.01 9.34
N LYS A 181 16.64 -6.38 10.30
CA LYS A 181 17.03 -7.77 10.52
C LYS A 181 15.84 -8.71 10.71
N TYR A 182 14.86 -8.32 11.54
CA TYR A 182 13.70 -9.19 11.79
C TYR A 182 12.69 -9.14 10.64
N THR A 183 12.58 -8.01 9.94
CA THR A 183 11.79 -7.92 8.71
C THR A 183 12.31 -8.87 7.64
N ASP A 184 13.61 -8.82 7.35
CA ASP A 184 14.25 -9.70 6.37
C ASP A 184 14.06 -11.17 6.74
N ALA A 185 14.30 -11.52 8.02
CA ALA A 185 14.08 -12.87 8.50
C ALA A 185 12.62 -13.34 8.38
N CYS A 186 11.64 -12.45 8.60
CA CYS A 186 10.22 -12.77 8.39
C CYS A 186 9.94 -13.03 6.91
N VAL A 187 10.48 -12.22 6.01
CA VAL A 187 10.32 -12.41 4.56
C VAL A 187 10.93 -13.75 4.12
N GLU A 188 12.17 -14.03 4.51
CA GLU A 188 12.86 -15.28 4.19
C GLU A 188 12.10 -16.51 4.71
N ASN A 189 11.65 -16.48 5.98
CA ASN A 189 10.90 -17.59 6.56
C ASN A 189 9.53 -17.77 5.88
N PHE A 190 8.87 -16.67 5.54
CA PHE A 190 7.59 -16.74 4.82
C PHE A 190 7.75 -17.38 3.44
N LEU A 191 8.71 -16.91 2.65
CA LEU A 191 8.98 -17.44 1.31
C LEU A 191 9.49 -18.89 1.34
N GLY A 192 10.27 -19.24 2.37
CA GLY A 192 10.77 -20.61 2.61
C GLY A 192 9.75 -21.56 3.23
N GLY A 193 8.57 -21.07 3.66
CA GLY A 193 7.54 -21.88 4.33
C GLY A 193 7.90 -22.32 5.76
N ASP A 194 8.94 -21.71 6.37
CA ASP A 194 9.33 -21.98 7.77
C ASP A 194 8.43 -21.18 8.74
N MET A 195 7.25 -21.72 8.98
CA MET A 195 6.25 -21.07 9.85
C MET A 195 6.71 -20.94 11.29
N LYS A 196 7.53 -21.89 11.80
CA LYS A 196 8.03 -21.83 13.19
C LYS A 196 8.96 -20.64 13.40
N SER A 197 9.92 -20.47 12.52
CA SER A 197 10.84 -19.33 12.56
C SER A 197 10.13 -18.03 12.24
N LEU A 198 9.15 -18.04 11.33
CA LEU A 198 8.30 -16.88 11.01
C LEU A 198 7.61 -16.35 12.27
N PHE A 199 6.89 -17.18 13.02
CA PHE A 199 6.22 -16.77 14.27
C PHE A 199 7.22 -16.23 15.29
N SER A 200 8.38 -16.87 15.46
CA SER A 200 9.42 -16.40 16.37
C SER A 200 9.96 -15.01 15.99
N ASN A 201 10.21 -14.76 14.69
CA ASN A 201 10.74 -13.50 14.22
C ASN A 201 9.66 -12.42 14.17
N THR A 202 8.41 -12.77 13.85
CA THR A 202 7.26 -11.85 13.94
C THR A 202 7.08 -11.35 15.37
N LYS A 203 7.20 -12.22 16.38
CA LYS A 203 7.18 -11.81 17.79
C LYS A 203 8.26 -10.77 18.11
N LYS A 204 9.50 -11.00 17.65
CA LYS A 204 10.61 -10.07 17.88
C LYS A 204 10.36 -8.74 17.18
N LEU A 205 9.88 -8.77 15.92
CA LEU A 205 9.54 -7.58 15.15
C LEU A 205 8.41 -6.79 15.83
N SER A 206 7.34 -7.46 16.23
CA SER A 206 6.22 -6.87 16.95
C SER A 206 6.67 -6.16 18.24
N LYS A 207 7.58 -6.78 18.99
CA LYS A 207 8.21 -6.15 20.18
C LYS A 207 9.00 -4.88 19.81
N VAL A 208 9.81 -4.94 18.76
CA VAL A 208 10.58 -3.78 18.29
C VAL A 208 9.66 -2.65 17.88
N VAL A 209 8.58 -2.95 17.18
CA VAL A 209 7.58 -1.96 16.75
C VAL A 209 6.90 -1.33 17.96
N LEU A 210 6.35 -2.12 18.89
CA LEU A 210 5.67 -1.59 20.07
C LEU A 210 6.59 -0.69 20.91
N ASN A 211 7.86 -1.06 21.06
CA ASN A 211 8.79 -0.33 21.93
C ASN A 211 9.33 0.97 21.31
N ASN A 212 9.48 1.00 19.97
CA ASN A 212 10.18 2.11 19.31
C ASN A 212 9.28 2.99 18.44
N PHE A 213 8.07 2.50 18.09
CA PHE A 213 7.11 3.23 17.26
C PHE A 213 5.82 3.56 18.01
N LYS A 214 5.84 3.44 19.33
CA LYS A 214 4.67 3.62 20.20
C LYS A 214 3.88 4.91 19.95
N PRO A 215 4.50 6.09 19.70
CA PRO A 215 3.76 7.30 19.35
C PRO A 215 3.02 7.26 18.00
N MET A 216 3.33 6.28 17.16
CA MET A 216 2.68 6.06 15.87
C MET A 216 1.56 5.01 15.96
N ILE A 217 1.35 4.41 17.12
CA ILE A 217 0.32 3.39 17.37
C ILE A 217 -0.76 4.04 18.24
N PRO A 218 -2.06 3.94 17.86
CA PRO A 218 -3.14 4.46 18.68
C PRO A 218 -3.10 3.86 20.10
N GLU A 219 -3.21 4.70 21.11
CA GLU A 219 -2.98 4.33 22.53
C GLU A 219 -3.84 3.15 22.97
N GLN A 220 -5.06 3.08 22.48
CA GLN A 220 -6.02 1.99 22.79
C GLN A 220 -5.50 0.60 22.39
N PHE A 221 -4.53 0.51 21.46
CA PHE A 221 -3.96 -0.76 21.03
C PHE A 221 -2.69 -1.17 21.79
N HIS A 222 -2.10 -0.30 22.60
CA HIS A 222 -0.87 -0.63 23.33
C HIS A 222 -1.06 -1.84 24.25
N GLY A 223 -2.19 -1.90 24.96
CA GLY A 223 -2.51 -3.00 25.88
C GLY A 223 -2.71 -4.34 25.17
N ILE A 224 -3.55 -4.37 24.13
CA ILE A 224 -3.80 -5.60 23.36
C ILE A 224 -2.55 -6.06 22.61
N TRP A 225 -1.74 -5.14 22.11
CA TRP A 225 -0.46 -5.47 21.47
C TRP A 225 0.51 -6.15 22.45
N GLN A 226 0.68 -5.58 23.65
CA GLN A 226 1.51 -6.16 24.68
C GLN A 226 1.00 -7.53 25.14
N GLN A 227 -0.32 -7.67 25.29
CA GLN A 227 -0.94 -8.96 25.64
C GLN A 227 -0.59 -10.05 24.63
N GLY A 228 -0.73 -9.80 23.33
CA GLY A 228 -0.39 -10.79 22.31
C GLY A 228 1.06 -11.23 22.38
N ILE A 229 1.99 -10.30 22.64
CA ILE A 229 3.42 -10.61 22.83
C ILE A 229 3.64 -11.50 24.07
N ASP A 230 2.92 -11.24 25.17
CA ASP A 230 3.12 -11.96 26.43
C ASP A 230 2.49 -13.36 26.41
N THR A 231 1.30 -13.49 25.83
CA THR A 231 0.56 -14.79 25.72
C THR A 231 1.05 -15.65 24.56
N ASN A 232 1.71 -15.09 23.56
CA ASN A 232 2.10 -15.73 22.29
C ASN A 232 0.91 -16.18 21.42
N ASP A 233 -0.26 -15.57 21.59
CA ASP A 233 -1.47 -15.96 20.85
C ASP A 233 -1.55 -15.24 19.49
N TYR A 234 -1.09 -14.00 19.44
CA TYR A 234 -1.07 -13.18 18.23
C TYR A 234 0.01 -12.10 18.29
N TYR A 235 0.36 -11.52 17.15
CA TYR A 235 1.30 -10.40 17.02
C TYR A 235 0.72 -9.33 16.09
N LEU A 236 0.76 -8.08 16.52
CA LEU A 236 0.34 -6.91 15.76
C LEU A 236 1.55 -6.20 15.15
#